data_f64eb687ebf9d0928c56f7de838b648a
#
_entry.id   f64eb687ebf9d0928c56f7de838b648a
#
_cell.length_a   1.000
_cell.length_b   1.000
_cell.length_c   1.000
_cell.angle_alpha   90.00
_cell.angle_beta   90.00
_cell.angle_gamma   90.00
#
_symmetry.space_group_name_H-M   'P 1'
#
loop_
_entity.id
_entity.type
_entity.pdbx_description
1 polymer ?
#
loop_
_entity_poly.entity_id
_entity_poly.type
_entity_poly.pdbx_seq_one_letter_code
_entity_poly.pdbx_strand_id
1 'polypeptide(L)'
;MYAIRLIDFSQKEKLLLYLIKIITVILASCSFDGSVLIHRETRPRDWTLLHAARHVHESSVNSVAFCPHEFGLRVAAASSDGRVSILTHQPDNSWSTEYIADNPLGVNSVSWAPAGAFYENDDDEPSSSVTHPRLVTGGCDNRIRFWVEQPETGQWAEDPSCPVSKDISHSDWVRDVAWAPPILPNVNMVASCSEDRSVLIWTQNGLNQEWKATLLHTFDAPVWRVSWSTKTGHILAVSSGDSNVTLWKKGIDGKWYQMESMQEEATTDVAQEG
;
A
#
# COMPACT_ATOMS: atom_id res chain seq x y z
N MET A 1 -1.24 -18.16 4.29
CA MET A 1 -1.09 -17.33 3.07
C MET A 1 0.00 -16.31 3.38
N TYR A 2 1.05 -16.22 2.60
CA TYR A 2 2.17 -15.32 2.86
C TYR A 2 2.05 -14.11 1.91
N ALA A 3 2.09 -12.90 2.45
CA ALA A 3 2.23 -11.69 1.66
C ALA A 3 3.71 -11.33 1.57
N ILE A 4 4.22 -11.13 0.38
CA ILE A 4 5.62 -10.79 0.11
C ILE A 4 5.63 -9.47 -0.67
N ARG A 5 6.33 -8.47 -0.14
CA ARG A 5 6.63 -7.23 -0.89
C ARG A 5 8.12 -7.02 -0.96
N LEU A 6 8.63 -6.86 -2.18
CA LEU A 6 10.02 -6.53 -2.48
C LEU A 6 10.16 -5.02 -2.67
N ILE A 7 11.15 -4.42 -2.05
CA ILE A 7 11.56 -3.03 -2.33
C ILE A 7 12.99 -3.03 -2.85
N ASP A 8 13.17 -2.38 -3.99
CA ASP A 8 14.47 -2.08 -4.55
C ASP A 8 14.88 -0.65 -4.15
N PHE A 9 15.89 -0.52 -3.31
CA PHE A 9 16.48 0.75 -2.88
C PHE A 9 17.45 1.31 -3.92
N SER A 10 17.10 1.28 -5.22
CA SER A 10 17.91 1.88 -6.26
C SER A 10 17.40 3.24 -6.68
N GLN A 11 17.72 4.32 -5.96
CA GLN A 11 17.68 5.67 -6.53
C GLN A 11 18.64 6.64 -5.83
N LYS A 12 19.63 7.03 -6.60
CA LYS A 12 20.34 8.29 -6.76
C LYS A 12 20.59 9.19 -5.54
N GLU A 13 21.86 9.21 -5.09
CA GLU A 13 22.52 10.49 -4.87
C GLU A 13 23.89 10.48 -5.56
N LYS A 14 24.08 11.47 -6.45
CA LYS A 14 25.39 11.82 -6.98
C LYS A 14 26.15 12.58 -5.89
N LEU A 15 27.00 11.90 -5.17
CA LEU A 15 28.16 12.54 -4.57
C LEU A 15 29.39 11.68 -4.83
N LEU A 16 30.39 12.36 -5.36
CA LEU A 16 31.70 11.88 -5.75
C LEU A 16 32.40 11.30 -4.52
N LEU A 17 32.33 9.98 -4.36
CA LEU A 17 33.30 9.20 -3.59
C LEU A 17 33.08 7.72 -3.99
N TYR A 18 34.16 7.02 -4.25
CA TYR A 18 34.21 5.59 -4.52
C TYR A 18 33.54 4.81 -3.37
N LEU A 19 32.23 4.73 -3.38
CA LEU A 19 31.46 3.83 -2.53
C LEU A 19 30.88 2.76 -3.45
N ILE A 20 31.26 1.55 -3.21
CA ILE A 20 30.63 0.34 -3.72
C ILE A 20 29.13 0.49 -3.40
N LYS A 21 28.32 0.75 -4.40
CA LYS A 21 26.87 0.89 -4.28
C LYS A 21 26.31 -0.50 -3.96
N ILE A 22 26.20 -0.81 -2.70
CA ILE A 22 25.51 -2.02 -2.24
C ILE A 22 24.02 -1.73 -2.40
N ILE A 23 23.45 -2.21 -3.50
CA ILE A 23 21.99 -2.27 -3.65
C ILE A 23 21.53 -3.33 -2.66
N THR A 24 20.92 -2.89 -1.57
CA THR A 24 20.39 -3.82 -0.57
C THR A 24 18.93 -4.06 -0.90
N VAL A 25 18.59 -5.28 -1.29
CA VAL A 25 17.20 -5.72 -1.46
C VAL A 25 16.71 -6.29 -0.13
N ILE A 26 15.57 -5.80 0.33
CA ILE A 26 14.95 -6.22 1.59
C ILE A 26 13.58 -6.83 1.29
N LEU A 27 13.29 -7.94 1.95
CA LEU A 27 12.05 -8.68 1.87
C LEU A 27 11.40 -8.73 3.25
N ALA A 28 10.11 -8.39 3.32
CA ALA A 28 9.31 -8.64 4.51
C ALA A 28 8.26 -9.72 4.22
N SER A 29 8.06 -10.60 5.18
CA SER A 29 7.01 -11.61 5.15
C SER A 29 6.24 -11.61 6.46
N CYS A 30 4.96 -11.93 6.37
CA CYS A 30 4.10 -12.09 7.54
C CYS A 30 3.44 -13.47 7.55
N SER A 31 3.04 -13.92 8.73
CA SER A 31 2.56 -15.27 8.94
C SER A 31 1.32 -15.30 9.83
N PHE A 32 0.61 -16.41 9.71
CA PHE A 32 -0.57 -16.75 10.52
C PHE A 32 -0.25 -16.93 12.01
N ASP A 33 1.04 -17.14 12.35
CA ASP A 33 1.52 -17.30 13.72
C ASP A 33 1.77 -15.96 14.46
N GLY A 34 1.35 -14.86 13.88
CA GLY A 34 1.53 -13.52 14.44
C GLY A 34 2.95 -12.95 14.25
N SER A 35 3.77 -13.56 13.41
CA SER A 35 5.17 -13.14 13.18
C SER A 35 5.33 -12.31 11.92
N VAL A 36 6.31 -11.39 11.97
CA VAL A 36 6.84 -10.66 10.82
C VAL A 36 8.34 -10.91 10.73
N LEU A 37 8.81 -11.36 9.58
CA LEU A 37 10.23 -11.61 9.32
C LEU A 37 10.74 -10.65 8.24
N ILE A 38 11.91 -10.09 8.48
CA ILE A 38 12.58 -9.19 7.55
C ILE A 38 13.91 -9.80 7.16
N HIS A 39 14.12 -9.98 5.85
CA HIS A 39 15.32 -10.57 5.28
C HIS A 39 16.03 -9.56 4.41
N ARG A 40 17.35 -9.70 4.30
CA ARG A 40 18.21 -8.93 3.41
C ARG A 40 18.92 -9.86 2.44
N GLU A 41 18.92 -9.51 1.18
CA GLU A 41 19.76 -10.17 0.19
C GLU A 41 21.21 -9.73 0.37
N THR A 42 22.10 -10.66 0.72
CA THR A 42 23.52 -10.40 0.93
C THR A 42 24.33 -10.67 -0.34
N ARG A 43 23.87 -11.62 -1.14
CA ARG A 43 24.37 -11.98 -2.46
C ARG A 43 23.17 -12.38 -3.32
N PRO A 44 23.25 -12.35 -4.64
CA PRO A 44 22.14 -12.80 -5.50
C PRO A 44 21.60 -14.16 -5.07
N ARG A 45 20.34 -14.20 -4.67
CA ARG A 45 19.59 -15.38 -4.16
C ARG A 45 20.03 -15.90 -2.78
N ASP A 46 20.91 -15.19 -2.07
CA ASP A 46 21.33 -15.55 -0.71
C ASP A 46 20.71 -14.56 0.30
N TRP A 47 19.71 -15.03 1.02
CA TRP A 47 18.92 -14.25 1.94
C TRP A 47 19.30 -14.52 3.38
N THR A 48 19.61 -13.49 4.14
CA THR A 48 19.88 -13.57 5.58
C THR A 48 18.78 -12.90 6.36
N LEU A 49 18.40 -13.50 7.48
CA LEU A 49 17.44 -12.93 8.40
C LEU A 49 18.03 -11.65 9.02
N LEU A 50 17.39 -10.52 8.78
CA LEU A 50 17.77 -9.23 9.36
C LEU A 50 17.07 -8.99 10.69
N HIS A 51 15.77 -9.33 10.77
CA HIS A 51 14.96 -9.17 11.98
C HIS A 51 13.82 -10.20 12.01
N ALA A 52 13.53 -10.69 13.22
CA ALA A 52 12.42 -11.60 13.49
C ALA A 52 11.55 -11.04 14.61
N ALA A 53 10.49 -10.36 14.25
CA ALA A 53 9.44 -9.94 15.20
C ALA A 53 8.46 -11.11 15.38
N ARG A 54 8.85 -12.07 16.26
CA ARG A 54 8.04 -13.24 16.57
C ARG A 54 6.95 -12.85 17.58
N HIS A 55 5.73 -13.32 17.31
CA HIS A 55 4.57 -13.02 18.19
C HIS A 55 4.38 -11.51 18.43
N VAL A 56 4.67 -10.70 17.40
CA VAL A 56 4.41 -9.26 17.46
C VAL A 56 2.91 -8.97 17.50
N HIS A 57 2.10 -9.93 17.03
CA HIS A 57 0.64 -9.93 17.11
C HIS A 57 0.11 -11.19 17.77
N GLU A 58 -1.07 -11.08 18.37
CA GLU A 58 -1.77 -12.19 19.05
C GLU A 58 -2.59 -13.06 18.09
N SER A 59 -2.73 -12.61 16.83
CA SER A 59 -3.46 -13.31 15.78
C SER A 59 -2.70 -13.22 14.45
N SER A 60 -3.30 -13.76 13.38
CA SER A 60 -2.67 -13.78 12.06
C SER A 60 -2.32 -12.37 11.56
N VAL A 61 -1.12 -12.22 10.99
CA VAL A 61 -0.74 -11.04 10.24
C VAL A 61 -1.13 -11.22 8.79
N ASN A 62 -2.03 -10.37 8.32
CA ASN A 62 -2.70 -10.53 7.02
C ASN A 62 -1.99 -9.78 5.89
N SER A 63 -1.30 -8.69 6.22
CA SER A 63 -0.65 -7.81 5.25
C SER A 63 0.59 -7.16 5.85
N VAL A 64 1.63 -6.99 5.02
CA VAL A 64 2.82 -6.19 5.33
C VAL A 64 3.08 -5.19 4.20
N ALA A 65 3.57 -4.03 4.56
CA ALA A 65 3.94 -2.99 3.61
C ALA A 65 5.17 -2.22 4.10
N PHE A 66 6.12 -1.97 3.19
CA PHE A 66 7.25 -1.10 3.50
C PHE A 66 6.85 0.37 3.38
N CYS A 67 7.35 1.17 4.31
CA CYS A 67 7.32 2.62 4.23
C CYS A 67 8.18 3.11 3.05
N PRO A 68 7.84 4.25 2.43
CA PRO A 68 8.75 4.92 1.52
C PRO A 68 10.12 5.15 2.16
N HIS A 69 11.18 4.96 1.38
CA HIS A 69 12.57 4.94 1.88
C HIS A 69 13.03 6.28 2.47
N GLU A 70 12.36 7.37 2.10
CA GLU A 70 12.60 8.72 2.60
C GLU A 70 12.38 8.83 4.13
N PHE A 71 11.51 7.98 4.66
CA PHE A 71 11.19 7.91 6.09
C PHE A 71 12.01 6.84 6.85
N GLY A 72 13.05 6.30 6.20
CA GLY A 72 13.86 5.22 6.76
C GLY A 72 13.27 3.83 6.55
N LEU A 73 13.93 2.82 7.12
CA LEU A 73 13.47 1.43 6.99
C LEU A 73 12.39 1.15 8.05
N ARG A 74 11.15 1.17 7.60
CA ARG A 74 9.97 0.87 8.42
C ARG A 74 9.07 -0.13 7.70
N VAL A 75 8.40 -0.98 8.46
CA VAL A 75 7.43 -1.97 7.98
C VAL A 75 6.16 -1.88 8.79
N ALA A 76 5.03 -1.67 8.12
CA ALA A 76 3.71 -1.81 8.74
C ALA A 76 3.19 -3.23 8.54
N ALA A 77 2.55 -3.78 9.57
CA ALA A 77 1.92 -5.10 9.51
C ALA A 77 0.52 -5.06 10.11
N ALA A 78 -0.47 -5.45 9.32
CA ALA A 78 -1.89 -5.46 9.70
C ALA A 78 -2.31 -6.85 10.19
N SER A 79 -3.00 -6.92 11.32
CA SER A 79 -3.36 -8.17 11.97
C SER A 79 -4.84 -8.32 12.28
N SER A 80 -5.27 -9.57 12.33
CA SER A 80 -6.60 -9.96 12.79
C SER A 80 -6.83 -9.70 14.29
N ASP A 81 -5.79 -9.33 15.06
CA ASP A 81 -5.94 -8.89 16.46
C ASP A 81 -6.46 -7.45 16.61
N GLY A 82 -6.69 -6.79 15.46
CA GLY A 82 -7.25 -5.43 15.42
C GLY A 82 -6.20 -4.33 15.51
N ARG A 83 -4.91 -4.66 15.46
CA ARG A 83 -3.81 -3.71 15.53
C ARG A 83 -2.99 -3.71 14.23
N VAL A 84 -2.32 -2.60 14.01
CA VAL A 84 -1.25 -2.49 13.02
C VAL A 84 0.05 -2.23 13.77
N SER A 85 1.07 -3.06 13.58
CA SER A 85 2.41 -2.80 14.10
C SER A 85 3.25 -2.05 13.10
N ILE A 86 4.04 -1.09 13.58
CA ILE A 86 5.05 -0.34 12.83
C ILE A 86 6.42 -0.75 13.37
N LEU A 87 7.14 -1.55 12.60
CA LEU A 87 8.50 -1.97 12.90
C LEU A 87 9.48 -0.97 12.30
N THR A 88 10.30 -0.32 13.11
CA THR A 88 11.26 0.71 12.69
C THR A 88 12.67 0.29 13.01
N HIS A 89 13.55 0.26 11.99
CA HIS A 89 14.97 0.04 12.16
C HIS A 89 15.64 1.31 12.67
N GLN A 90 16.39 1.19 13.79
CA GLN A 90 17.05 2.30 14.44
C GLN A 90 18.52 2.43 14.00
N PRO A 91 19.15 3.61 14.15
CA PRO A 91 20.56 3.83 13.79
C PRO A 91 21.57 2.92 14.54
N ASP A 92 21.20 2.43 15.71
CA ASP A 92 22.01 1.49 16.51
C ASP A 92 21.82 0.02 16.09
N ASN A 93 21.14 -0.22 14.94
CA ASN A 93 20.75 -1.53 14.42
C ASN A 93 19.72 -2.28 15.28
N SER A 94 19.11 -1.65 16.26
CA SER A 94 17.95 -2.20 16.97
C SER A 94 16.67 -2.00 16.16
N TRP A 95 15.58 -2.63 16.61
CA TRP A 95 14.25 -2.45 16.06
C TRP A 95 13.29 -2.02 17.15
N SER A 96 12.53 -0.98 16.91
CA SER A 96 11.40 -0.59 17.75
C SER A 96 10.09 -1.03 17.11
N THR A 97 9.09 -1.25 17.96
CA THR A 97 7.73 -1.60 17.53
C THR A 97 6.75 -0.66 18.18
N GLU A 98 5.93 -0.04 17.36
CA GLU A 98 4.79 0.79 17.76
C GLU A 98 3.51 0.15 17.27
N TYR A 99 2.38 0.47 17.91
CA TYR A 99 1.09 -0.09 17.56
C TYR A 99 0.05 1.01 17.33
N ILE A 100 -0.69 0.82 16.25
CA ILE A 100 -1.93 1.55 15.99
C ILE A 100 -3.08 0.62 16.41
N ALA A 101 -3.94 1.07 17.32
CA ALA A 101 -5.19 0.37 17.65
C ALA A 101 -6.24 0.79 16.61
N ASP A 102 -6.51 -0.07 15.63
CA ASP A 102 -7.40 0.24 14.51
C ASP A 102 -8.85 -0.14 14.85
N ASN A 103 -9.16 -1.43 14.87
CA ASN A 103 -10.50 -1.90 15.23
C ASN A 103 -10.46 -3.34 15.75
N PRO A 104 -11.33 -3.68 16.74
CA PRO A 104 -11.29 -4.99 17.39
C PRO A 104 -11.75 -6.16 16.51
N LEU A 105 -12.33 -5.92 15.35
CA LEU A 105 -12.78 -6.97 14.42
C LEU A 105 -11.68 -7.50 13.52
N GLY A 106 -10.54 -6.80 13.48
CA GLY A 106 -9.38 -7.18 12.70
C GLY A 106 -9.09 -6.30 11.50
N VAL A 107 -7.80 -6.20 11.16
CA VAL A 107 -7.28 -5.44 10.02
C VAL A 107 -6.77 -6.39 8.96
N ASN A 108 -7.25 -6.25 7.72
CA ASN A 108 -6.93 -7.14 6.62
C ASN A 108 -5.77 -6.63 5.75
N SER A 109 -5.67 -5.33 5.57
CA SER A 109 -4.68 -4.75 4.67
C SER A 109 -4.16 -3.40 5.15
N VAL A 110 -2.92 -3.08 4.77
CA VAL A 110 -2.25 -1.81 5.03
C VAL A 110 -1.46 -1.36 3.80
N SER A 111 -1.49 -0.06 3.51
CA SER A 111 -0.71 0.55 2.43
C SER A 111 -0.20 1.93 2.84
N TRP A 112 1.07 2.22 2.53
CA TRP A 112 1.67 3.52 2.81
C TRP A 112 1.35 4.55 1.74
N ALA A 113 1.22 5.81 2.15
CA ALA A 113 1.27 6.94 1.24
C ALA A 113 2.67 7.06 0.64
N PRO A 114 2.80 7.35 -0.66
CA PRO A 114 4.11 7.62 -1.25
C PRO A 114 4.71 8.90 -0.66
N ALA A 115 6.04 8.96 -0.57
CA ALA A 115 6.72 10.19 -0.21
C ALA A 115 6.41 11.27 -1.27
N GLY A 116 6.20 12.50 -0.81
CA GLY A 116 5.82 13.60 -1.69
C GLY A 116 4.36 13.58 -2.16
N ALA A 117 3.50 12.75 -1.58
CA ALA A 117 2.06 12.76 -1.84
C ALA A 117 1.40 14.09 -1.43
N PHE A 118 2.04 14.84 -0.53
CA PHE A 118 1.55 16.10 -0.01
C PHE A 118 2.66 17.14 -0.03
N TYR A 119 2.38 18.28 -0.64
CA TYR A 119 3.22 19.48 -0.59
C TYR A 119 2.48 20.54 0.20
N GLU A 120 3.11 21.11 1.21
CA GLU A 120 2.66 22.34 1.82
C GLU A 120 3.10 23.49 0.88
N ASN A 121 2.12 24.14 0.25
CA ASN A 121 2.36 25.38 -0.49
C ASN A 121 2.34 26.51 0.53
N ASP A 122 3.46 26.82 1.14
CA ASP A 122 3.68 28.15 1.70
C ASP A 122 4.21 29.04 0.57
N ASP A 123 3.48 30.14 0.31
CA ASP A 123 3.67 31.02 -0.84
C ASP A 123 5.05 31.76 -0.86
N ASP A 124 5.94 31.55 0.11
CA ASP A 124 7.14 32.38 0.26
C ASP A 124 8.49 31.66 0.33
N GLU A 125 8.55 30.33 0.38
CA GLU A 125 9.82 29.57 0.25
C GLU A 125 9.57 28.17 -0.32
N PRO A 126 10.50 27.60 -1.11
CA PRO A 126 10.48 26.15 -1.39
C PRO A 126 10.94 25.42 -0.11
N SER A 127 10.15 25.56 0.94
CA SER A 127 10.40 24.91 2.21
C SER A 127 10.23 23.41 2.03
N SER A 128 11.25 22.69 2.42
CA SER A 128 11.33 21.26 2.60
C SER A 128 9.96 20.68 2.93
N SER A 129 9.36 19.99 1.98
CA SER A 129 8.14 19.20 2.18
C SER A 129 8.44 18.08 3.18
N VAL A 130 8.43 18.39 4.45
CA VAL A 130 8.45 17.37 5.51
C VAL A 130 7.05 16.81 5.58
N THR A 131 6.76 15.93 4.65
CA THR A 131 5.55 15.14 4.70
C THR A 131 5.76 14.06 5.74
N HIS A 132 4.89 14.04 6.75
CA HIS A 132 4.91 12.98 7.75
C HIS A 132 4.42 11.67 7.16
N PRO A 133 4.96 10.52 7.62
CA PRO A 133 4.48 9.23 7.16
C PRO A 133 2.97 9.08 7.38
N ARG A 134 2.29 8.58 6.36
CA ARG A 134 0.86 8.29 6.39
C ARG A 134 0.62 6.89 5.85
N LEU A 135 -0.43 6.27 6.30
CA LEU A 135 -0.87 4.97 5.79
C LEU A 135 -2.39 4.86 5.79
N VAL A 136 -2.89 3.91 5.03
CA VAL A 136 -4.30 3.53 5.01
C VAL A 136 -4.44 2.08 5.42
N THR A 137 -5.50 1.79 6.17
CA THR A 137 -5.87 0.43 6.60
C THR A 137 -7.26 0.08 6.10
N GLY A 138 -7.49 -1.22 5.88
CA GLY A 138 -8.80 -1.78 5.56
C GLY A 138 -9.13 -2.92 6.52
N GLY A 139 -10.31 -2.87 7.14
CA GLY A 139 -10.67 -3.77 8.22
C GLY A 139 -11.95 -4.58 8.03
N CYS A 140 -12.17 -5.50 8.97
CA CYS A 140 -13.37 -6.34 9.05
C CYS A 140 -14.61 -5.58 9.55
N ASP A 141 -14.49 -4.31 9.86
CA ASP A 141 -15.60 -3.42 10.20
C ASP A 141 -16.14 -2.64 8.99
N ASN A 142 -15.79 -3.07 7.78
CA ASN A 142 -16.23 -2.52 6.49
C ASN A 142 -15.67 -1.11 6.20
N ARG A 143 -14.69 -0.65 7.00
CA ARG A 143 -14.14 0.70 6.89
C ARG A 143 -12.69 0.69 6.43
N ILE A 144 -12.32 1.79 5.78
CA ILE A 144 -10.93 2.19 5.65
C ILE A 144 -10.65 3.33 6.61
N ARG A 145 -9.41 3.42 7.11
CA ARG A 145 -8.93 4.52 7.94
C ARG A 145 -7.63 5.05 7.43
N PHE A 146 -7.45 6.33 7.54
CA PHE A 146 -6.20 7.01 7.23
C PHE A 146 -5.50 7.39 8.52
N TRP A 147 -4.21 7.13 8.59
CA TRP A 147 -3.36 7.35 9.76
C TRP A 147 -2.21 8.26 9.42
N VAL A 148 -1.84 9.15 10.33
CA VAL A 148 -0.71 10.06 10.21
C VAL A 148 0.16 10.00 11.44
N GLU A 149 1.47 9.95 11.26
CA GLU A 149 2.44 10.12 12.34
C GLU A 149 2.48 11.60 12.73
N GLN A 150 2.19 11.90 13.99
CA GLN A 150 2.16 13.27 14.51
C GLN A 150 3.61 13.78 14.65
N PRO A 151 3.94 14.94 14.06
CA PRO A 151 5.33 15.43 14.02
C PRO A 151 5.93 15.69 15.40
N GLU A 152 5.10 16.16 16.33
CA GLU A 152 5.56 16.60 17.65
C GLU A 152 5.79 15.43 18.62
N THR A 153 5.01 14.37 18.48
CA THR A 153 4.99 13.24 19.44
C THR A 153 5.52 11.93 18.86
N GLY A 154 5.59 11.82 17.54
CA GLY A 154 5.86 10.55 16.85
C GLY A 154 4.73 9.53 16.99
N GLN A 155 3.60 9.89 17.59
CA GLN A 155 2.47 8.99 17.79
C GLN A 155 1.57 8.95 16.54
N TRP A 156 0.97 7.81 16.30
CA TRP A 156 0.02 7.63 15.22
C TRP A 156 -1.38 8.06 15.65
N ALA A 157 -2.02 8.90 14.83
CA ALA A 157 -3.40 9.33 15.01
C ALA A 157 -4.19 9.14 13.72
N GLU A 158 -5.51 8.98 13.85
CA GLU A 158 -6.39 8.98 12.69
C GLU A 158 -6.35 10.37 12.03
N ASP A 159 -6.23 10.37 10.69
CA ASP A 159 -6.18 11.60 9.91
C ASP A 159 -7.54 12.31 10.00
N PRO A 160 -7.59 13.59 10.46
CA PRO A 160 -8.85 14.32 10.59
C PRO A 160 -9.56 14.56 9.25
N SER A 161 -8.86 14.43 8.12
CA SER A 161 -9.48 14.49 6.79
C SER A 161 -10.14 13.17 6.38
N CYS A 162 -10.08 12.14 7.25
CA CYS A 162 -10.76 10.86 7.01
C CYS A 162 -12.25 11.10 6.79
N PRO A 163 -12.84 10.51 5.72
CA PRO A 163 -14.24 10.79 5.39
C PRO A 163 -15.15 10.25 6.49
N VAL A 164 -15.83 11.16 7.14
CA VAL A 164 -16.92 10.85 8.08
C VAL A 164 -18.21 10.54 7.29
N SER A 165 -18.17 10.75 5.96
CA SER A 165 -19.35 10.64 5.13
C SER A 165 -19.86 9.20 5.07
N LYS A 166 -21.12 9.03 5.48
CA LYS A 166 -21.82 7.75 5.50
C LYS A 166 -22.35 7.35 4.12
N ASP A 167 -22.14 8.18 3.10
CA ASP A 167 -22.87 8.09 1.84
C ASP A 167 -22.28 7.04 0.89
N ILE A 168 -20.98 6.79 0.94
CA ILE A 168 -20.31 5.73 0.19
C ILE A 168 -19.31 5.04 1.09
N SER A 169 -19.60 3.81 1.48
CA SER A 169 -18.74 2.93 2.25
C SER A 169 -18.96 1.49 1.80
N HIS A 170 -18.02 0.63 2.10
CA HIS A 170 -18.23 -0.80 1.90
C HIS A 170 -19.31 -1.34 2.85
N SER A 171 -20.07 -2.31 2.37
CA SER A 171 -21.12 -2.99 3.17
C SER A 171 -20.66 -4.31 3.76
N ASP A 172 -19.43 -4.75 3.45
CA ASP A 172 -18.79 -5.96 3.95
C ASP A 172 -17.29 -5.74 4.12
N TRP A 173 -16.56 -6.74 4.60
CA TRP A 173 -15.15 -6.67 4.94
C TRP A 173 -14.30 -6.09 3.82
N VAL A 174 -13.51 -5.08 4.16
CA VAL A 174 -12.49 -4.57 3.25
C VAL A 174 -11.37 -5.59 3.17
N ARG A 175 -11.08 -6.08 1.98
CA ARG A 175 -10.07 -7.13 1.76
C ARG A 175 -8.70 -6.58 1.44
N ASP A 176 -8.64 -5.49 0.68
CA ASP A 176 -7.38 -4.87 0.34
C ASP A 176 -7.52 -3.36 0.15
N VAL A 177 -6.43 -2.66 0.45
CA VAL A 177 -6.27 -1.23 0.21
C VAL A 177 -4.93 -0.96 -0.47
N ALA A 178 -4.91 -0.04 -1.41
CA ALA A 178 -3.69 0.34 -2.12
C ALA A 178 -3.65 1.86 -2.32
N TRP A 179 -2.60 2.51 -1.82
CA TRP A 179 -2.34 3.91 -2.11
C TRP A 179 -1.65 4.06 -3.47
N ALA A 180 -2.17 4.93 -4.32
CA ALA A 180 -1.60 5.16 -5.65
C ALA A 180 -0.27 5.92 -5.56
N PRO A 181 0.69 5.65 -6.44
CA PRO A 181 1.82 6.55 -6.65
C PRO A 181 1.33 7.97 -7.01
N PRO A 182 2.07 9.04 -6.67
CA PRO A 182 1.64 10.40 -6.98
C PRO A 182 1.59 10.60 -8.50
N ILE A 183 0.41 10.96 -9.01
CA ILE A 183 0.17 11.22 -10.43
C ILE A 183 0.24 12.72 -10.71
N LEU A 184 -0.34 13.49 -9.82
CA LEU A 184 -0.39 14.95 -9.84
C LEU A 184 0.00 15.49 -8.47
N PRO A 185 0.62 16.68 -8.41
CA PRO A 185 0.88 17.34 -7.14
C PRO A 185 -0.42 17.50 -6.34
N ASN A 186 -0.36 17.23 -5.05
CA ASN A 186 -1.49 17.39 -4.11
C ASN A 186 -2.76 16.58 -4.45
N VAL A 187 -2.70 15.60 -5.35
CA VAL A 187 -3.80 14.66 -5.62
C VAL A 187 -3.44 13.29 -5.13
N ASN A 188 -4.16 12.85 -4.11
CA ASN A 188 -4.01 11.52 -3.55
C ASN A 188 -5.15 10.61 -3.98
N MET A 189 -4.82 9.37 -4.29
CA MET A 189 -5.79 8.33 -4.60
C MET A 189 -5.49 7.06 -3.83
N VAL A 190 -6.54 6.44 -3.31
CA VAL A 190 -6.51 5.11 -2.69
C VAL A 190 -7.58 4.27 -3.36
N ALA A 191 -7.27 3.03 -3.66
CA ALA A 191 -8.24 2.01 -4.03
C ALA A 191 -8.51 1.11 -2.83
N SER A 192 -9.77 0.75 -2.62
CA SER A 192 -10.18 -0.29 -1.67
C SER A 192 -11.11 -1.29 -2.34
N CYS A 193 -11.01 -2.55 -1.93
CA CYS A 193 -11.90 -3.61 -2.41
C CYS A 193 -12.46 -4.44 -1.24
N SER A 194 -13.62 -5.06 -1.48
CA SER A 194 -14.39 -5.70 -0.42
C SER A 194 -15.07 -6.99 -0.87
N GLU A 195 -15.50 -7.76 0.14
CA GLU A 195 -16.41 -8.90 -0.06
C GLU A 195 -17.78 -8.47 -0.56
N ASP A 196 -18.17 -7.20 -0.39
CA ASP A 196 -19.38 -6.63 -0.99
C ASP A 196 -19.34 -6.55 -2.52
N ARG A 197 -18.26 -7.06 -3.14
CA ARG A 197 -18.01 -7.11 -4.58
C ARG A 197 -17.73 -5.75 -5.21
N SER A 198 -17.56 -4.70 -4.41
CA SER A 198 -17.27 -3.36 -4.92
C SER A 198 -15.79 -3.00 -4.83
N VAL A 199 -15.37 -2.12 -5.74
CA VAL A 199 -14.10 -1.39 -5.64
C VAL A 199 -14.42 0.10 -5.57
N LEU A 200 -13.91 0.76 -4.54
CA LEU A 200 -14.04 2.20 -4.35
C LEU A 200 -12.70 2.89 -4.62
N ILE A 201 -12.78 4.05 -5.26
CA ILE A 201 -11.65 4.97 -5.42
C ILE A 201 -11.86 6.18 -4.54
N TRP A 202 -10.94 6.39 -3.64
CA TRP A 202 -10.90 7.52 -2.72
C TRP A 202 -9.94 8.56 -3.28
N THR A 203 -10.38 9.80 -3.37
CA THR A 203 -9.60 10.93 -3.88
C THR A 203 -9.58 12.06 -2.89
N GLN A 204 -8.39 12.66 -2.71
CA GLN A 204 -8.18 13.87 -1.93
C GLN A 204 -7.41 14.89 -2.79
N ASN A 205 -7.96 16.09 -2.93
CA ASN A 205 -7.36 17.18 -3.72
C ASN A 205 -6.79 18.26 -2.78
N GLY A 206 -5.64 17.98 -2.19
CA GLY A 206 -4.98 18.85 -1.21
C GLY A 206 -4.96 18.24 0.19
N LEU A 207 -3.94 18.60 0.97
CA LEU A 207 -3.61 18.01 2.27
C LEU A 207 -4.76 18.07 3.28
N ASN A 208 -5.48 19.20 3.31
CA ASN A 208 -6.55 19.46 4.29
C ASN A 208 -7.95 19.32 3.70
N GLN A 209 -8.07 18.70 2.51
CA GLN A 209 -9.36 18.46 1.90
C GLN A 209 -9.92 17.10 2.33
N GLU A 210 -11.23 17.03 2.40
CA GLU A 210 -11.94 15.79 2.71
C GLU A 210 -11.76 14.75 1.59
N TRP A 211 -11.57 13.50 1.96
CA TRP A 211 -11.55 12.38 1.03
C TRP A 211 -12.94 12.15 0.44
N LYS A 212 -13.00 11.94 -0.86
CA LYS A 212 -14.23 11.63 -1.59
C LYS A 212 -14.15 10.22 -2.18
N ALA A 213 -15.14 9.39 -1.84
CA ALA A 213 -15.27 8.06 -2.41
C ALA A 213 -16.09 8.09 -3.71
N THR A 214 -15.68 7.29 -4.69
CA THR A 214 -16.43 7.02 -5.91
C THR A 214 -16.40 5.53 -6.21
N LEU A 215 -17.54 4.97 -6.60
CA LEU A 215 -17.62 3.58 -7.04
C LEU A 215 -16.89 3.43 -8.38
N LEU A 216 -15.89 2.54 -8.43
CA LEU A 216 -15.26 2.15 -9.67
C LEU A 216 -16.16 1.17 -10.44
N HIS A 217 -16.48 0.05 -9.79
CA HIS A 217 -17.27 -1.03 -10.37
C HIS A 217 -17.80 -1.98 -9.28
N THR A 218 -18.89 -2.68 -9.60
CA THR A 218 -19.40 -3.80 -8.81
C THR A 218 -19.23 -5.08 -9.61
N PHE A 219 -18.47 -6.03 -9.07
CA PHE A 219 -18.11 -7.31 -9.68
C PHE A 219 -19.17 -8.37 -9.36
N ASP A 220 -19.13 -9.49 -10.09
CA ASP A 220 -20.03 -10.64 -9.84
C ASP A 220 -19.62 -11.45 -8.61
N ALA A 221 -18.34 -11.36 -8.21
CA ALA A 221 -17.76 -12.08 -7.08
C ALA A 221 -17.02 -11.12 -6.12
N PRO A 222 -16.75 -11.53 -4.85
CA PRO A 222 -15.94 -10.77 -3.92
C PRO A 222 -14.60 -10.34 -4.50
N VAL A 223 -14.15 -9.14 -4.21
CA VAL A 223 -12.87 -8.64 -4.71
C VAL A 223 -11.81 -8.80 -3.63
N TRP A 224 -10.70 -9.45 -4.00
CA TRP A 224 -9.66 -9.87 -3.06
C TRP A 224 -8.45 -8.96 -3.03
N ARG A 225 -8.04 -8.41 -4.19
CA ARG A 225 -6.81 -7.60 -4.29
C ARG A 225 -6.97 -6.44 -5.26
N VAL A 226 -6.32 -5.34 -4.91
CA VAL A 226 -6.14 -4.16 -5.75
C VAL A 226 -4.68 -3.76 -5.76
N SER A 227 -4.16 -3.34 -6.92
CA SER A 227 -2.77 -2.92 -7.05
C SER A 227 -2.61 -1.88 -8.14
N TRP A 228 -1.90 -0.80 -7.83
CA TRP A 228 -1.58 0.25 -8.79
C TRP A 228 -0.30 -0.07 -9.58
N SER A 229 -0.24 0.39 -10.81
CA SER A 229 1.02 0.39 -11.57
C SER A 229 2.05 1.28 -10.86
N THR A 230 3.22 0.71 -10.56
CA THR A 230 4.22 1.33 -9.68
C THR A 230 4.89 2.57 -10.25
N LYS A 231 4.99 2.68 -11.59
CA LYS A 231 5.68 3.79 -12.24
C LYS A 231 4.77 4.97 -12.56
N THR A 232 3.53 4.72 -12.88
CA THR A 232 2.65 5.74 -13.44
C THR A 232 1.39 5.97 -12.62
N GLY A 233 1.01 5.03 -11.74
CA GLY A 233 -0.22 5.12 -10.95
C GLY A 233 -1.52 5.21 -11.77
N HIS A 234 -1.43 5.10 -13.11
CA HIS A 234 -2.58 5.30 -14.01
C HIS A 234 -3.43 4.05 -14.24
N ILE A 235 -2.88 2.89 -13.89
CA ILE A 235 -3.55 1.60 -14.10
C ILE A 235 -3.76 0.95 -12.75
N LEU A 236 -4.98 0.52 -12.50
CA LEU A 236 -5.37 -0.29 -11.35
C LEU A 236 -5.66 -1.71 -11.81
N ALA A 237 -4.97 -2.68 -11.23
CA ALA A 237 -5.28 -4.09 -11.36
C ALA A 237 -6.24 -4.50 -10.25
N VAL A 238 -7.27 -5.24 -10.58
CA VAL A 238 -8.30 -5.74 -9.65
C VAL A 238 -8.44 -7.24 -9.84
N SER A 239 -8.32 -8.00 -8.76
CA SER A 239 -8.51 -9.46 -8.74
C SER A 239 -9.78 -9.81 -7.99
N SER A 240 -10.73 -10.44 -8.68
CA SER A 240 -12.01 -10.91 -8.12
C SER A 240 -12.05 -12.44 -7.93
N GLY A 241 -13.04 -12.91 -7.18
CA GLY A 241 -13.17 -14.31 -6.78
C GLY A 241 -13.54 -15.28 -7.92
N ASP A 242 -13.88 -14.76 -9.09
CA ASP A 242 -14.12 -15.49 -10.33
C ASP A 242 -12.83 -15.87 -11.09
N SER A 243 -11.66 -15.72 -10.44
CA SER A 243 -10.34 -15.95 -11.02
C SER A 243 -9.93 -14.97 -12.13
N ASN A 244 -10.67 -13.88 -12.29
CA ASN A 244 -10.37 -12.85 -13.27
C ASN A 244 -9.50 -11.73 -12.67
N VAL A 245 -8.57 -11.23 -13.48
CA VAL A 245 -7.83 -10.00 -13.21
C VAL A 245 -8.20 -8.99 -14.28
N THR A 246 -8.77 -7.87 -13.84
CA THR A 246 -9.15 -6.78 -14.73
C THR A 246 -8.23 -5.58 -14.52
N LEU A 247 -7.94 -4.86 -15.61
CA LEU A 247 -7.14 -3.65 -15.59
C LEU A 247 -8.03 -2.45 -15.86
N TRP A 248 -7.88 -1.42 -15.06
CA TRP A 248 -8.68 -0.20 -15.13
C TRP A 248 -7.80 1.01 -15.33
N LYS A 249 -8.19 1.91 -16.21
CA LYS A 249 -7.48 3.16 -16.49
C LYS A 249 -8.43 4.34 -16.42
N LYS A 250 -7.98 5.43 -15.81
CA LYS A 250 -8.73 6.69 -15.80
C LYS A 250 -8.54 7.42 -17.13
N GLY A 251 -9.62 7.75 -17.80
CA GLY A 251 -9.62 8.53 -19.04
C GLY A 251 -9.41 10.03 -18.77
N ILE A 252 -9.18 10.79 -19.85
CA ILE A 252 -9.02 12.25 -19.81
C ILE A 252 -10.31 12.94 -19.34
N ASP A 253 -11.45 12.29 -19.59
CA ASP A 253 -12.78 12.74 -19.15
C ASP A 253 -13.05 12.47 -17.65
N GLY A 254 -12.06 11.91 -16.93
CA GLY A 254 -12.15 11.59 -15.52
C GLY A 254 -12.87 10.27 -15.19
N LYS A 255 -13.41 9.57 -16.21
CA LYS A 255 -14.09 8.28 -16.03
C LYS A 255 -13.09 7.12 -16.03
N TRP A 256 -13.48 6.05 -15.38
CA TRP A 256 -12.71 4.81 -15.38
C TRP A 256 -13.17 3.87 -16.48
N TYR A 257 -12.24 3.29 -17.20
CA TYR A 257 -12.46 2.35 -18.28
C TYR A 257 -11.72 1.05 -17.99
N GLN A 258 -12.43 -0.06 -18.13
CA GLN A 258 -11.79 -1.36 -18.14
C GLN A 258 -10.99 -1.50 -19.44
N MET A 259 -9.73 -1.91 -19.32
CA MET A 259 -8.89 -2.23 -20.47
C MET A 259 -9.30 -3.61 -20.98
N GLU A 260 -9.46 -3.75 -22.30
CA GLU A 260 -9.67 -5.06 -22.91
C GLU A 260 -8.45 -5.95 -22.63
N SER A 261 -8.67 -7.17 -22.20
CA SER A 261 -7.62 -8.17 -22.14
C SER A 261 -7.13 -8.44 -23.57
N MET A 262 -5.84 -8.23 -23.85
CA MET A 262 -5.26 -8.81 -25.04
C MET A 262 -5.31 -10.33 -24.84
N GLN A 263 -6.30 -10.98 -25.38
CA GLN A 263 -6.26 -12.41 -25.61
C GLN A 263 -5.14 -12.59 -26.65
N GLU A 264 -4.06 -13.26 -26.26
CA GLU A 264 -3.14 -13.83 -27.24
C GLU A 264 -3.96 -14.78 -28.10
N GLU A 265 -4.27 -14.38 -29.32
CA GLU A 265 -4.69 -15.30 -30.37
C GLU A 265 -3.51 -16.28 -30.54
N ALA A 266 -3.65 -17.45 -29.93
CA ALA A 266 -2.81 -18.58 -30.24
C ALA A 266 -3.06 -18.90 -31.72
N THR A 267 -2.21 -18.38 -32.59
CA THR A 267 -2.13 -18.79 -34.00
C THR A 267 -1.74 -20.25 -34.01
N THR A 268 -2.73 -21.11 -34.09
CA THR A 268 -2.56 -22.50 -34.53
C THR A 268 -2.33 -22.49 -36.01
N ASP A 269 -1.11 -22.20 -36.46
CA ASP A 269 -0.63 -22.60 -37.77
C ASP A 269 -0.35 -24.12 -37.74
N VAL A 270 -1.39 -24.87 -37.97
CA VAL A 270 -1.25 -26.25 -38.40
C VAL A 270 -0.90 -26.19 -39.90
N ALA A 271 0.39 -26.24 -40.19
CA ALA A 271 0.86 -26.54 -41.55
C ALA A 271 0.36 -27.94 -41.89
N GLN A 272 -0.64 -27.99 -42.76
CA GLN A 272 -0.88 -29.14 -43.63
C GLN A 272 0.11 -29.06 -44.77
N GLU A 273 1.10 -29.92 -44.77
CA GLU A 273 1.78 -30.32 -45.97
C GLU A 273 1.67 -31.83 -46.10
N GLY A 274 1.18 -32.18 -47.27
CA GLY A 274 0.93 -33.49 -47.85
C GLY A 274 2.16 -34.33 -48.23
#